data_9ba51b47bc565c089c7233dcde630415
#
_entry.id   9ba51b47bc565c089c7233dcde630415
#
_cell.length_a   1.000
_cell.length_b   1.000
_cell.length_c   1.000
_cell.angle_alpha   90.00
_cell.angle_beta   90.00
_cell.angle_gamma   90.00
#
_symmetry.space_group_name_H-M   'P 1'
#
loop_
_entity.id
_entity.type
_entity.pdbx_description
1 polymer ?
#
loop_
_entity_poly.entity_id
_entity_poly.type
_entity_poly.pdbx_seq_one_letter_code
_entity_poly.pdbx_strand_id
1 'polypeptide(L)'
;NHYTWRKVKTIVHNIVIGKLWIDQVGEMEVINHKTGDKCHLKYEPYSFFGGVAKKVHGTVMNKDEKVEWILNGTWDTKVEGAKVIGESKDSKNRSTNLEVGPSRLLWKYNLPCPEAAAYYNFSTFACELNEHEEGVAPTDSRLRPDQRLMEDGAWDAANAEKVRFEENQRGVRRAREAEAEAAALNGQPYEGYQPTWFKKVVDEQNGGKLIYAYQGGYWEAKEKQDWSKCPEIY
;
A
#
# COMPACT_ATOMS: atom_id res chain seq x y z
N ASN A 1 14.78 -4.03 10.38
CA ASN A 1 14.51 -5.07 9.38
C ASN A 1 14.02 -4.38 8.11
N HIS A 2 14.47 -4.87 6.96
CA HIS A 2 14.02 -4.44 5.64
C HIS A 2 13.14 -5.55 5.07
N TYR A 3 11.91 -5.21 4.68
CA TYR A 3 10.97 -6.12 4.05
C TYR A 3 10.57 -5.60 2.68
N THR A 4 10.43 -6.50 1.71
CA THR A 4 9.86 -6.17 0.40
C THR A 4 8.72 -7.10 0.07
N TRP A 5 7.68 -6.55 -0.59
CA TRP A 5 6.57 -7.31 -1.13
C TRP A 5 5.95 -6.57 -2.31
N ARG A 6 5.19 -7.29 -3.09
CA ARG A 6 4.38 -6.70 -4.15
C ARG A 6 2.93 -7.12 -3.96
N LYS A 7 2.04 -6.12 -3.86
CA LYS A 7 0.60 -6.37 -3.70
C LYS A 7 0.04 -7.17 -4.88
N VAL A 8 -0.90 -8.08 -4.60
CA VAL A 8 -1.65 -8.85 -5.60
C VAL A 8 -2.59 -7.95 -6.42
N LYS A 9 -3.18 -8.52 -7.48
CA LYS A 9 -4.16 -7.79 -8.31
C LYS A 9 -5.45 -7.57 -7.54
N THR A 10 -5.97 -6.34 -7.61
CA THR A 10 -7.33 -6.01 -7.19
C THR A 10 -8.22 -6.02 -8.42
N ILE A 11 -9.30 -6.81 -8.37
CA ILE A 11 -10.29 -6.91 -9.43
C ILE A 11 -11.60 -6.34 -8.91
N VAL A 12 -12.21 -5.43 -9.66
CA VAL A 12 -13.53 -4.87 -9.36
C VAL A 12 -14.54 -5.51 -10.29
N HIS A 13 -15.54 -6.13 -9.71
CA HIS A 13 -16.58 -6.85 -10.42
C HIS A 13 -17.88 -6.04 -10.45
N ASN A 14 -18.70 -6.25 -11.49
CA ASN A 14 -20.03 -5.64 -11.63
C ASN A 14 -20.02 -4.10 -11.63
N ILE A 15 -19.05 -3.50 -12.32
CA ILE A 15 -18.95 -2.03 -12.42
C ILE A 15 -20.17 -1.41 -13.11
N VAL A 16 -20.76 -2.10 -14.08
CA VAL A 16 -21.87 -1.60 -14.89
C VAL A 16 -23.23 -2.10 -14.41
N ILE A 17 -23.33 -3.39 -14.07
CA ILE A 17 -24.60 -4.03 -13.70
C ILE A 17 -24.37 -4.95 -12.50
N GLY A 18 -25.30 -4.93 -11.51
CA GLY A 18 -25.28 -5.76 -10.33
C GLY A 18 -24.63 -5.10 -9.12
N LYS A 19 -24.44 -5.86 -8.06
CA LYS A 19 -23.78 -5.37 -6.84
C LYS A 19 -22.26 -5.34 -7.05
N LEU A 20 -21.67 -4.16 -6.98
CA LEU A 20 -20.22 -3.98 -7.05
C LEU A 20 -19.53 -4.71 -5.89
N TRP A 21 -18.46 -5.44 -6.19
CA TRP A 21 -17.63 -6.09 -5.19
C TRP A 21 -16.17 -6.19 -5.67
N ILE A 22 -15.27 -6.38 -4.70
CA ILE A 22 -13.83 -6.39 -4.92
C ILE A 22 -13.27 -7.76 -4.60
N ASP A 23 -12.34 -8.23 -5.43
CA ASP A 23 -11.55 -9.43 -5.19
C ASP A 23 -10.05 -9.13 -5.19
N GLN A 24 -9.30 -9.91 -4.43
CA GLN A 24 -7.85 -9.90 -4.41
C GLN A 24 -7.36 -11.24 -4.94
N VAL A 25 -6.57 -11.23 -6.01
CA VAL A 25 -6.21 -12.46 -6.74
C VAL A 25 -4.74 -12.47 -7.11
N GLY A 26 -4.10 -13.60 -6.92
CA GLY A 26 -2.72 -13.84 -7.32
C GLY A 26 -1.82 -14.28 -6.17
N GLU A 27 -0.55 -14.21 -6.39
CA GLU A 27 0.47 -14.62 -5.44
C GLU A 27 1.26 -13.41 -4.95
N MET A 28 1.61 -13.42 -3.67
CA MET A 28 2.43 -12.40 -3.03
C MET A 28 3.54 -13.06 -2.24
N GLU A 29 4.75 -12.61 -2.46
CA GLU A 29 5.90 -12.97 -1.66
C GLU A 29 6.32 -11.78 -0.79
N VAL A 30 6.53 -12.00 0.50
CA VAL A 30 7.10 -11.05 1.44
C VAL A 30 8.46 -11.56 1.86
N ILE A 31 9.52 -10.79 1.64
CA ILE A 31 10.91 -11.17 1.95
C ILE A 31 11.42 -10.33 3.10
N ASN A 32 11.97 -10.98 4.13
CA ASN A 32 12.75 -10.32 5.17
C ASN A 32 14.23 -10.36 4.78
N HIS A 33 14.78 -9.25 4.31
CA HIS A 33 16.17 -9.17 3.85
C HIS A 33 17.21 -9.33 4.96
N LYS A 34 16.83 -9.21 6.22
CA LYS A 34 17.75 -9.42 7.35
C LYS A 34 17.97 -10.91 7.67
N THR A 35 16.89 -11.70 7.62
CA THR A 35 16.94 -13.12 8.00
C THR A 35 16.98 -14.05 6.79
N GLY A 36 16.54 -13.57 5.61
CA GLY A 36 16.32 -14.36 4.42
C GLY A 36 15.00 -15.13 4.41
N ASP A 37 14.17 -14.96 5.44
CA ASP A 37 12.87 -15.62 5.52
C ASP A 37 11.91 -15.07 4.46
N LYS A 38 11.06 -15.95 3.95
CA LYS A 38 10.06 -15.63 2.93
C LYS A 38 8.67 -16.08 3.38
N CYS A 39 7.69 -15.23 3.17
CA CYS A 39 6.28 -15.60 3.30
C CYS A 39 5.64 -15.60 1.90
N HIS A 40 5.20 -16.75 1.44
CA HIS A 40 4.49 -16.91 0.17
C HIS A 40 3.00 -17.07 0.44
N LEU A 41 2.18 -16.17 -0.13
CA LEU A 41 0.72 -16.13 0.03
C LEU A 41 0.06 -16.27 -1.33
N LYS A 42 -1.00 -17.09 -1.38
CA LYS A 42 -1.86 -17.22 -2.54
C LYS A 42 -3.27 -16.76 -2.18
N TYR A 43 -3.76 -15.82 -2.97
CA TYR A 43 -5.11 -15.26 -2.91
C TYR A 43 -5.95 -15.92 -4.00
N GLU A 44 -6.89 -16.78 -3.58
CA GLU A 44 -7.72 -17.54 -4.50
C GLU A 44 -8.81 -16.66 -5.12
N PRO A 45 -9.04 -16.75 -6.44
CA PRO A 45 -10.14 -16.03 -7.07
C PRO A 45 -11.48 -16.56 -6.59
N TYR A 46 -12.50 -15.72 -6.64
CA TYR A 46 -13.87 -16.13 -6.38
C TYR A 46 -14.30 -17.25 -7.33
N SER A 47 -14.89 -18.31 -6.79
CA SER A 47 -15.40 -19.43 -7.55
C SER A 47 -16.93 -19.47 -7.54
N PHE A 48 -17.55 -19.50 -8.71
CA PHE A 48 -19.01 -19.66 -8.86
C PHE A 48 -19.50 -21.07 -8.52
N PHE A 49 -18.60 -22.07 -8.53
CA PHE A 49 -18.93 -23.49 -8.30
C PHE A 49 -18.79 -23.92 -6.84
N GLY A 50 -18.67 -22.98 -5.93
CA GLY A 50 -18.49 -23.23 -4.51
C GLY A 50 -17.05 -23.04 -4.05
N GLY A 51 -16.86 -23.05 -2.73
CA GLY A 51 -15.59 -22.78 -2.06
C GLY A 51 -15.71 -21.62 -1.08
N VAL A 52 -14.65 -21.38 -0.34
CA VAL A 52 -14.55 -20.23 0.57
C VAL A 52 -14.19 -18.99 -0.23
N ALA A 53 -15.10 -18.01 -0.26
CA ALA A 53 -14.81 -16.72 -0.87
C ALA A 53 -13.65 -16.02 -0.13
N LYS A 54 -12.86 -15.21 -0.89
CA LYS A 54 -11.78 -14.38 -0.33
C LYS A 54 -10.68 -15.16 0.39
N LYS A 55 -10.51 -16.43 0.03
CA LYS A 55 -9.55 -17.32 0.65
C LYS A 55 -8.11 -16.86 0.40
N VAL A 56 -7.31 -16.90 1.46
CA VAL A 56 -5.86 -16.75 1.42
C VAL A 56 -5.21 -17.91 2.14
N HIS A 57 -4.16 -18.45 1.56
CA HIS A 57 -3.32 -19.46 2.20
C HIS A 57 -1.86 -19.27 1.78
N GLY A 58 -0.97 -19.85 2.53
CA GLY A 58 0.45 -19.75 2.22
C GLY A 58 1.34 -20.40 3.24
N THR A 59 2.62 -20.13 3.09
CA THR A 59 3.68 -20.69 3.92
C THR A 59 4.69 -19.63 4.30
N VAL A 60 5.31 -19.79 5.47
CA VAL A 60 6.52 -19.07 5.84
C VAL A 60 7.68 -20.05 5.79
N MET A 61 8.70 -19.67 5.06
CA MET A 61 9.93 -20.46 4.86
C MET A 61 11.12 -19.70 5.43
N ASN A 62 12.04 -20.42 6.02
CA ASN A 62 13.34 -19.85 6.43
C ASN A 62 14.26 -19.66 5.20
N LYS A 63 15.47 -19.12 5.45
CA LYS A 63 16.50 -18.89 4.41
C LYS A 63 16.93 -20.15 3.63
N ASP A 64 16.74 -21.33 4.21
CA ASP A 64 17.09 -22.63 3.62
C ASP A 64 15.87 -23.25 2.89
N GLU A 65 14.83 -22.46 2.62
CA GLU A 65 13.57 -22.83 1.96
C GLU A 65 12.75 -23.89 2.71
N LYS A 66 13.07 -24.13 3.98
CA LYS A 66 12.30 -25.03 4.83
C LYS A 66 11.03 -24.34 5.31
N VAL A 67 9.88 -24.99 5.13
CA VAL A 67 8.58 -24.48 5.61
C VAL A 67 8.51 -24.57 7.12
N GLU A 68 8.29 -23.43 7.78
CA GLU A 68 8.16 -23.35 9.23
C GLU A 68 6.72 -23.10 9.70
N TRP A 69 5.92 -22.43 8.88
CA TRP A 69 4.51 -22.15 9.18
C TRP A 69 3.63 -22.35 7.97
N ILE A 70 2.42 -22.83 8.21
CA ILE A 70 1.33 -22.85 7.24
C ILE A 70 0.30 -21.80 7.65
N LEU A 71 -0.12 -20.98 6.67
CA LEU A 71 -1.07 -19.89 6.87
C LEU A 71 -2.39 -20.22 6.13
N ASN A 72 -3.52 -19.97 6.78
CA ASN A 72 -4.83 -20.14 6.19
C ASN A 72 -5.80 -19.08 6.72
N GLY A 73 -6.73 -18.64 5.88
CA GLY A 73 -7.75 -17.71 6.29
C GLY A 73 -8.49 -17.06 5.13
N THR A 74 -9.09 -15.93 5.42
CA THR A 74 -9.69 -15.03 4.44
C THR A 74 -9.10 -13.64 4.61
N TRP A 75 -8.79 -12.99 3.50
CA TRP A 75 -8.06 -11.71 3.53
C TRP A 75 -8.89 -10.54 4.10
N ASP A 76 -10.20 -10.72 4.30
CA ASP A 76 -11.12 -9.71 4.85
C ASP A 76 -11.63 -10.03 6.27
N THR A 77 -11.31 -11.17 6.84
CA THR A 77 -11.86 -11.57 8.14
C THR A 77 -10.77 -11.95 9.13
N LYS A 78 -10.02 -13.03 8.87
CA LYS A 78 -8.94 -13.49 9.74
C LYS A 78 -7.92 -14.35 9.00
N VAL A 79 -6.71 -14.37 9.52
CA VAL A 79 -5.65 -15.29 9.11
C VAL A 79 -5.12 -16.01 10.35
N GLU A 80 -5.02 -17.32 10.25
CA GLU A 80 -4.49 -18.23 11.25
C GLU A 80 -3.22 -18.89 10.73
N GLY A 81 -2.32 -19.23 11.63
CA GLY A 81 -1.08 -19.92 11.30
C GLY A 81 -0.84 -21.10 12.22
N ALA A 82 -0.28 -22.15 11.65
CA ALA A 82 0.16 -23.34 12.39
C ALA A 82 1.64 -23.60 12.13
N LYS A 83 2.40 -23.82 13.20
CA LYS A 83 3.82 -24.14 13.09
C LYS A 83 4.01 -25.56 12.59
N VAL A 84 4.90 -25.77 11.64
CA VAL A 84 5.32 -27.11 11.22
C VAL A 84 6.15 -27.75 12.32
N ILE A 85 5.75 -28.94 12.77
CA ILE A 85 6.37 -29.69 13.86
C ILE A 85 7.02 -30.98 13.37
N GLY A 86 6.71 -31.43 12.16
CA GLY A 86 7.26 -32.65 11.57
C GLY A 86 7.02 -32.71 10.07
N GLU A 87 7.71 -33.64 9.43
CA GLU A 87 7.55 -33.95 8.02
C GLU A 87 7.48 -35.47 7.88
N SER A 88 6.47 -35.96 7.15
CA SER A 88 6.37 -37.35 6.77
C SER A 88 6.37 -37.50 5.26
N LYS A 89 7.06 -38.52 4.75
CA LYS A 89 7.07 -38.82 3.30
C LYS A 89 5.95 -39.80 2.98
N ASP A 90 5.05 -39.40 2.10
CA ASP A 90 4.10 -40.33 1.53
C ASP A 90 4.83 -41.21 0.48
N SER A 91 5.01 -42.50 0.84
CA SER A 91 5.67 -43.48 0.00
C SER A 91 4.94 -43.74 -1.32
N LYS A 92 3.64 -43.44 -1.42
CA LYS A 92 2.83 -43.67 -2.64
C LYS A 92 2.87 -42.48 -3.61
N ASN A 93 2.91 -41.24 -3.11
CA ASN A 93 2.76 -40.03 -3.97
C ASN A 93 4.03 -39.20 -4.12
N ARG A 94 5.17 -39.58 -3.52
CA ARG A 94 6.41 -38.79 -3.46
C ARG A 94 6.19 -37.35 -2.91
N SER A 95 5.08 -37.10 -2.24
CA SER A 95 4.79 -35.81 -1.63
C SER A 95 5.27 -35.80 -0.17
N THR A 96 5.75 -34.66 0.28
CA THR A 96 6.06 -34.43 1.69
C THR A 96 4.80 -33.91 2.37
N ASN A 97 4.29 -34.64 3.34
CA ASN A 97 3.19 -34.18 4.18
C ASN A 97 3.78 -33.47 5.39
N LEU A 98 3.34 -32.23 5.60
CA LEU A 98 3.76 -31.43 6.74
C LEU A 98 2.84 -31.70 7.92
N GLU A 99 3.42 -32.09 9.06
CA GLU A 99 2.70 -32.16 10.33
C GLU A 99 2.73 -30.79 10.98
N VAL A 100 1.54 -30.31 11.37
CA VAL A 100 1.40 -28.98 11.95
C VAL A 100 0.88 -29.04 13.38
N GLY A 101 1.34 -28.14 14.21
CA GLY A 101 0.85 -27.94 15.57
C GLY A 101 -0.51 -27.23 15.59
N PRO A 102 -1.00 -26.84 16.77
CA PRO A 102 -2.25 -26.13 16.92
C PRO A 102 -2.22 -24.79 16.19
N SER A 103 -3.33 -24.49 15.49
CA SER A 103 -3.52 -23.22 14.80
C SER A 103 -3.62 -22.06 15.80
N ARG A 104 -3.05 -20.94 15.47
CA ARG A 104 -3.07 -19.68 16.23
C ARG A 104 -3.62 -18.56 15.37
N LEU A 105 -4.46 -17.71 15.95
CA LEU A 105 -4.89 -16.48 15.31
C LEU A 105 -3.71 -15.53 15.17
N LEU A 106 -3.38 -15.14 13.93
CA LEU A 106 -2.30 -14.20 13.64
C LEU A 106 -2.86 -12.80 13.36
N TRP A 107 -3.99 -12.73 12.68
CA TRP A 107 -4.65 -11.49 12.33
C TRP A 107 -6.17 -11.69 12.28
N LYS A 108 -6.89 -10.69 12.72
CA LYS A 108 -8.34 -10.59 12.63
C LYS A 108 -8.73 -9.17 12.29
N TYR A 109 -9.71 -9.02 11.42
CA TYR A 109 -10.32 -7.72 11.13
C TYR A 109 -11.01 -7.14 12.37
N ASN A 110 -10.71 -5.88 12.68
CA ASN A 110 -11.41 -5.12 13.70
C ASN A 110 -12.65 -4.50 13.06
N LEU A 111 -13.82 -4.87 13.54
CA LEU A 111 -15.08 -4.28 13.07
C LEU A 111 -15.07 -2.77 13.37
N PRO A 112 -15.48 -1.92 12.42
CA PRO A 112 -15.70 -0.52 12.69
C PRO A 112 -16.82 -0.35 13.72
N CYS A 113 -16.88 0.80 14.36
CA CYS A 113 -17.98 1.12 15.28
C CYS A 113 -19.33 1.13 14.51
N PRO A 114 -20.47 0.90 15.20
CA PRO A 114 -21.78 0.89 14.54
C PRO A 114 -22.10 2.20 13.80
N GLU A 115 -21.61 3.31 14.31
CA GLU A 115 -21.77 4.65 13.74
C GLU A 115 -21.02 4.86 12.43
N ALA A 116 -20.03 4.02 12.12
CA ALA A 116 -19.23 4.11 10.90
C ALA A 116 -20.09 4.12 9.62
N ALA A 117 -21.27 3.51 9.65
CA ALA A 117 -22.19 3.53 8.52
C ALA A 117 -22.62 4.96 8.12
N ALA A 118 -22.71 5.90 9.09
CA ALA A 118 -23.00 7.31 8.84
C ALA A 118 -21.78 8.06 8.26
N TYR A 119 -20.59 7.50 8.39
CA TYR A 119 -19.31 8.06 7.94
C TYR A 119 -18.71 7.21 6.80
N TYR A 120 -19.51 6.78 5.87
CA TYR A 120 -19.08 5.98 4.69
C TYR A 120 -18.32 4.69 5.06
N ASN A 121 -18.57 4.12 6.22
CA ASN A 121 -17.86 2.97 6.80
C ASN A 121 -16.37 3.22 7.06
N PHE A 122 -15.95 4.45 7.26
CA PHE A 122 -14.60 4.74 7.73
C PHE A 122 -14.40 4.22 9.15
N SER A 123 -13.23 3.66 9.41
CA SER A 123 -12.82 3.34 10.77
C SER A 123 -12.51 4.61 11.55
N THR A 124 -12.54 4.56 12.88
CA THR A 124 -12.10 5.65 13.75
C THR A 124 -10.71 6.14 13.35
N PHE A 125 -9.77 5.21 13.12
CA PHE A 125 -8.43 5.56 12.65
C PHE A 125 -8.42 6.34 11.32
N ALA A 126 -9.28 5.96 10.36
CA ALA A 126 -9.38 6.69 9.09
C ALA A 126 -9.94 8.12 9.28
N CYS A 127 -10.88 8.31 10.22
CA CYS A 127 -11.38 9.63 10.58
C CYS A 127 -10.27 10.47 11.24
N GLU A 128 -9.55 9.90 12.22
CA GLU A 128 -8.43 10.56 12.93
C GLU A 128 -7.33 11.03 11.97
N LEU A 129 -7.04 10.27 10.91
CA LEU A 129 -6.06 10.68 9.90
C LEU A 129 -6.46 11.95 9.13
N ASN A 130 -7.72 12.33 9.15
CA ASN A 130 -8.26 13.52 8.48
C ASN A 130 -8.58 14.66 9.44
N GLU A 131 -8.41 14.47 10.73
CA GLU A 131 -8.60 15.52 11.73
C GLU A 131 -7.57 16.64 11.56
N HIS A 132 -8.03 17.86 11.82
CA HIS A 132 -7.19 19.03 11.74
C HIS A 132 -6.09 18.98 12.80
N GLU A 133 -4.86 19.20 12.40
CA GLU A 133 -3.69 19.27 13.28
C GLU A 133 -2.93 20.56 12.99
N GLU A 134 -2.62 21.31 14.02
CA GLU A 134 -1.79 22.51 13.91
C GLU A 134 -0.32 22.16 13.65
N GLY A 135 0.38 23.05 12.96
CA GLY A 135 1.81 22.91 12.74
C GLY A 135 2.23 21.82 11.73
N VAL A 136 1.31 21.30 10.95
CA VAL A 136 1.63 20.41 9.84
C VAL A 136 2.12 21.19 8.61
N ALA A 137 2.81 20.51 7.69
CA ALA A 137 3.29 21.14 6.48
C ALA A 137 2.15 21.74 5.64
N PRO A 138 2.35 22.87 4.95
CA PRO A 138 1.35 23.45 4.05
C PRO A 138 0.89 22.49 2.96
N THR A 139 1.69 21.46 2.66
CA THR A 139 1.40 20.39 1.69
C THR A 139 0.64 19.19 2.29
N ASP A 140 0.25 19.28 3.57
CA ASP A 140 -0.52 18.21 4.22
C ASP A 140 -1.94 18.14 3.62
N SER A 141 -2.39 16.93 3.29
CA SER A 141 -3.69 16.71 2.65
C SER A 141 -4.87 17.19 3.49
N ARG A 142 -4.72 17.30 4.82
CA ARG A 142 -5.72 17.84 5.73
C ARG A 142 -5.98 19.33 5.50
N LEU A 143 -5.01 20.05 4.92
CA LEU A 143 -5.12 21.47 4.57
C LEU A 143 -5.58 21.69 3.14
N ARG A 144 -5.79 20.63 2.37
CA ARG A 144 -6.16 20.73 0.96
C ARG A 144 -7.54 21.36 0.79
N PRO A 145 -7.65 22.53 0.11
CA PRO A 145 -8.88 23.32 0.09
C PRO A 145 -10.10 22.61 -0.49
N ASP A 146 -9.94 21.86 -1.59
CA ASP A 146 -11.03 21.13 -2.23
C ASP A 146 -11.61 20.04 -1.30
N GLN A 147 -10.75 19.39 -0.51
CA GLN A 147 -11.18 18.39 0.47
C GLN A 147 -11.94 19.04 1.64
N ARG A 148 -11.46 20.15 2.14
CA ARG A 148 -12.14 20.88 3.23
C ARG A 148 -13.51 21.38 2.78
N LEU A 149 -13.59 22.01 1.61
CA LEU A 149 -14.85 22.45 1.03
C LEU A 149 -15.85 21.30 0.80
N MET A 150 -15.34 20.11 0.38
CA MET A 150 -16.18 18.93 0.21
C MET A 150 -16.78 18.49 1.55
N GLU A 151 -16.01 18.47 2.62
CA GLU A 151 -16.48 18.07 3.95
C GLU A 151 -17.47 19.07 4.54
N ASP A 152 -17.32 20.36 4.20
CA ASP A 152 -18.26 21.42 4.58
C ASP A 152 -19.55 21.42 3.71
N GLY A 153 -19.66 20.49 2.76
CA GLY A 153 -20.82 20.38 1.86
C GLY A 153 -20.85 21.40 0.72
N ALA A 154 -19.78 22.15 0.53
CA ALA A 154 -19.67 23.16 -0.52
C ALA A 154 -19.18 22.54 -1.84
N TRP A 155 -20.00 21.65 -2.44
CA TRP A 155 -19.62 20.77 -3.54
C TRP A 155 -19.13 21.51 -4.80
N ASP A 156 -19.81 22.59 -5.19
CA ASP A 156 -19.44 23.36 -6.39
C ASP A 156 -18.10 24.06 -6.20
N ALA A 157 -17.89 24.67 -5.05
CA ALA A 157 -16.62 25.30 -4.69
C ALA A 157 -15.49 24.27 -4.60
N ALA A 158 -15.73 23.11 -4.00
CA ALA A 158 -14.78 22.00 -3.95
C ALA A 158 -14.38 21.54 -5.34
N ASN A 159 -15.34 21.41 -6.27
CA ASN A 159 -15.05 21.02 -7.64
C ASN A 159 -14.25 22.11 -8.38
N ALA A 160 -14.55 23.38 -8.17
CA ALA A 160 -13.78 24.48 -8.77
C ALA A 160 -12.31 24.47 -8.31
N GLU A 161 -12.07 24.30 -6.99
CA GLU A 161 -10.71 24.16 -6.45
C GLU A 161 -9.99 22.93 -7.02
N LYS A 162 -10.67 21.79 -7.09
CA LYS A 162 -10.10 20.57 -7.69
C LYS A 162 -9.65 20.81 -9.13
N VAL A 163 -10.48 21.44 -9.95
CA VAL A 163 -10.15 21.76 -11.34
C VAL A 163 -8.93 22.71 -11.40
N ARG A 164 -8.88 23.72 -10.53
CA ARG A 164 -7.74 24.64 -10.43
C ARG A 164 -6.44 23.89 -10.14
N PHE A 165 -6.44 22.98 -9.17
CA PHE A 165 -5.25 22.16 -8.83
C PHE A 165 -4.83 21.24 -9.98
N GLU A 166 -5.79 20.60 -10.64
CA GLU A 166 -5.51 19.74 -11.79
C GLU A 166 -4.86 20.51 -12.93
N GLU A 167 -5.33 21.73 -13.23
CA GLU A 167 -4.73 22.58 -14.26
C GLU A 167 -3.34 23.05 -13.87
N ASN A 168 -3.12 23.44 -12.61
CA ASN A 168 -1.78 23.78 -12.12
C ASN A 168 -0.81 22.60 -12.29
N GLN A 169 -1.21 21.38 -11.87
CA GLN A 169 -0.40 20.19 -12.02
C GLN A 169 -0.11 19.84 -13.49
N ARG A 170 -1.10 20.00 -14.38
CA ARG A 170 -0.90 19.83 -15.82
C ARG A 170 0.07 20.87 -16.39
N GLY A 171 -0.03 22.12 -15.93
CA GLY A 171 0.89 23.20 -16.30
C GLY A 171 2.32 22.88 -15.90
N VAL A 172 2.55 22.51 -14.64
CA VAL A 172 3.87 22.13 -14.11
C VAL A 172 4.42 20.91 -14.86
N ARG A 173 3.60 19.92 -15.16
CA ARG A 173 4.02 18.75 -15.94
C ARG A 173 4.47 19.14 -17.34
N ARG A 174 3.68 19.95 -18.07
CA ARG A 174 4.03 20.44 -19.42
C ARG A 174 5.34 21.22 -19.40
N ALA A 175 5.55 22.08 -18.39
CA ALA A 175 6.80 22.82 -18.26
C ALA A 175 8.01 21.89 -18.10
N ARG A 176 7.91 20.86 -17.25
CA ARG A 176 8.98 19.86 -17.06
C ARG A 176 9.23 19.03 -18.31
N GLU A 177 8.18 18.66 -19.04
CA GLU A 177 8.30 17.95 -20.32
C GLU A 177 9.06 18.81 -21.35
N ALA A 178 8.74 20.10 -21.44
CA ALA A 178 9.45 21.04 -22.32
C ALA A 178 10.91 21.25 -21.92
N GLU A 179 11.21 21.35 -20.61
CA GLU A 179 12.59 21.43 -20.11
C GLU A 179 13.38 20.17 -20.45
N ALA A 180 12.77 18.98 -20.27
CA ALA A 180 13.40 17.71 -20.62
C ALA A 180 13.68 17.60 -22.12
N GLU A 181 12.76 18.02 -22.96
CA GLU A 181 12.93 18.04 -24.42
C GLU A 181 14.04 19.02 -24.84
N ALA A 182 14.05 20.22 -24.27
CA ALA A 182 15.08 21.22 -24.53
C ALA A 182 16.50 20.73 -24.10
N ALA A 183 16.59 20.08 -22.94
CA ALA A 183 17.84 19.47 -22.49
C ALA A 183 18.31 18.35 -23.43
N ALA A 184 17.39 17.49 -23.89
CA ALA A 184 17.70 16.41 -24.84
C ALA A 184 18.21 16.98 -26.18
N LEU A 185 17.60 18.03 -26.73
CA LEU A 185 18.02 18.70 -27.96
C LEU A 185 19.42 19.29 -27.82
N ASN A 186 19.79 19.76 -26.64
CA ASN A 186 21.10 20.33 -26.36
C ASN A 186 22.13 19.29 -25.89
N GLY A 187 21.79 18.00 -25.85
CA GLY A 187 22.68 16.95 -25.35
C GLY A 187 23.00 17.06 -23.86
N GLN A 188 22.16 17.78 -23.09
CA GLN A 188 22.34 17.95 -21.65
C GLN A 188 21.55 16.93 -20.85
N PRO A 189 22.08 16.45 -19.71
CA PRO A 189 21.30 15.58 -18.82
C PRO A 189 20.15 16.36 -18.16
N TYR A 190 18.99 15.72 -18.03
CA TYR A 190 17.85 16.25 -17.30
C TYR A 190 17.57 15.38 -16.07
N GLU A 191 17.76 15.93 -14.88
CA GLU A 191 17.60 15.18 -13.63
C GLU A 191 16.13 14.98 -13.21
N GLY A 192 15.23 15.73 -13.83
CA GLY A 192 13.80 15.72 -13.49
C GLY A 192 13.49 16.34 -12.12
N TYR A 193 12.31 16.04 -11.60
CA TYR A 193 11.87 16.55 -10.30
C TYR A 193 12.69 15.98 -9.16
N GLN A 194 13.18 16.86 -8.28
CA GLN A 194 13.88 16.50 -7.04
C GLN A 194 12.97 16.75 -5.84
N PRO A 195 12.53 15.69 -5.12
CA PRO A 195 11.70 15.86 -3.93
C PRO A 195 12.45 16.55 -2.78
N THR A 196 11.74 17.37 -2.01
CA THR A 196 12.35 18.12 -0.89
C THR A 196 12.84 17.23 0.23
N TRP A 197 12.06 16.19 0.61
CA TRP A 197 12.33 15.34 1.77
C TRP A 197 12.87 13.97 1.43
N PHE A 198 12.95 13.63 0.15
CA PHE A 198 13.37 12.33 -0.33
C PHE A 198 14.42 12.47 -1.43
N LYS A 199 15.28 11.49 -1.53
CA LYS A 199 16.23 11.36 -2.65
C LYS A 199 16.08 10.03 -3.35
N LYS A 200 16.33 10.00 -4.64
CA LYS A 200 16.39 8.76 -5.40
C LYS A 200 17.66 8.00 -5.01
N VAL A 201 17.50 6.74 -4.67
CA VAL A 201 18.62 5.83 -4.38
C VAL A 201 18.35 4.49 -5.04
N VAL A 202 19.42 3.77 -5.33
CA VAL A 202 19.33 2.39 -5.82
C VAL A 202 19.17 1.46 -4.61
N ASP A 203 18.12 0.64 -4.61
CA ASP A 203 17.90 -0.38 -3.58
C ASP A 203 18.53 -1.69 -4.05
N GLU A 204 19.78 -1.91 -3.69
CA GLU A 204 20.54 -3.12 -4.05
C GLU A 204 19.89 -4.39 -3.48
N GLN A 205 19.24 -4.30 -2.32
CA GLN A 205 18.57 -5.43 -1.69
C GLN A 205 17.28 -5.84 -2.41
N ASN A 206 16.75 -4.96 -3.28
CA ASN A 206 15.54 -5.20 -4.06
C ASN A 206 15.83 -5.16 -5.57
N GLY A 207 16.91 -5.79 -5.98
CA GLY A 207 17.28 -5.95 -7.38
C GLY A 207 17.67 -4.66 -8.09
N GLY A 208 18.26 -3.71 -7.40
CA GLY A 208 18.76 -2.48 -7.99
C GLY A 208 17.67 -1.49 -8.44
N LYS A 209 16.47 -1.59 -7.88
CA LYS A 209 15.38 -0.67 -8.22
C LYS A 209 15.60 0.71 -7.63
N LEU A 210 15.21 1.74 -8.40
CA LEU A 210 15.18 3.10 -7.88
C LEU A 210 14.02 3.27 -6.90
N ILE A 211 14.33 3.73 -5.70
CA ILE A 211 13.38 4.08 -4.65
C ILE A 211 13.63 5.51 -4.17
N TYR A 212 12.64 6.06 -3.46
CA TYR A 212 12.78 7.34 -2.78
C TYR A 212 13.06 7.10 -1.30
N ALA A 213 14.29 7.36 -0.87
CA ALA A 213 14.68 7.27 0.54
C ALA A 213 14.52 8.62 1.22
N TYR A 214 13.98 8.63 2.44
CA TYR A 214 13.89 9.83 3.25
C TYR A 214 15.29 10.36 3.57
N GLN A 215 15.50 11.65 3.33
CA GLN A 215 16.81 12.31 3.52
C GLN A 215 16.87 13.22 4.75
N GLY A 216 15.78 13.27 5.54
CA GLY A 216 15.69 14.13 6.71
C GLY A 216 15.12 15.52 6.41
N GLY A 217 15.07 16.35 7.44
CA GLY A 217 14.68 17.75 7.35
C GLY A 217 13.20 18.05 7.62
N TYR A 218 12.29 17.10 7.40
CA TYR A 218 10.86 17.32 7.63
C TYR A 218 10.53 17.54 9.12
N TRP A 219 11.06 16.70 9.99
CA TRP A 219 10.77 16.79 11.42
C TRP A 219 11.38 18.03 12.06
N GLU A 220 12.57 18.40 11.63
CA GLU A 220 13.23 19.63 12.05
C GLU A 220 12.49 20.89 11.56
N ALA A 221 11.92 20.83 10.33
CA ALA A 221 11.08 21.91 9.81
C ALA A 221 9.76 22.01 10.60
N LYS A 222 9.14 20.87 10.93
CA LYS A 222 7.92 20.81 11.76
C LYS A 222 8.18 21.36 13.16
N GLU A 223 9.28 20.99 13.81
CA GLU A 223 9.64 21.48 15.15
C GLU A 223 9.87 22.99 15.17
N LYS A 224 10.54 23.52 14.14
CA LYS A 224 10.83 24.96 14.00
C LYS A 224 9.70 25.75 13.37
N GLN A 225 8.67 25.11 12.86
CA GLN A 225 7.62 25.72 12.03
C GLN A 225 8.17 26.50 10.82
N ASP A 226 9.31 26.01 10.28
CA ASP A 226 9.95 26.58 9.08
C ASP A 226 9.64 25.72 7.86
N TRP A 227 8.64 26.12 7.10
CA TRP A 227 8.17 25.46 5.90
C TRP A 227 8.68 26.10 4.60
N SER A 228 9.70 26.98 4.68
CA SER A 228 10.25 27.70 3.52
C SER A 228 10.72 26.79 2.37
N LYS A 229 11.06 25.53 2.66
CA LYS A 229 11.46 24.51 1.67
C LYS A 229 10.29 23.72 1.09
N CYS A 230 9.07 23.85 1.63
CA CYS A 230 7.92 23.15 1.09
C CYS A 230 7.55 23.72 -0.28
N PRO A 231 7.32 22.87 -1.30
CA PRO A 231 6.76 23.33 -2.57
C PRO A 231 5.32 23.80 -2.39
N GLU A 232 4.90 24.80 -3.13
CA GLU A 232 3.50 25.16 -3.27
C GLU A 232 2.84 24.15 -4.23
N ILE A 233 1.84 23.42 -3.74
CA ILE A 233 1.13 22.39 -4.52
C ILE A 233 -0.39 22.58 -4.57
N TYR A 234 -0.94 23.54 -3.82
CA TYR A 234 -2.37 23.86 -3.76
C TYR A 234 -2.69 25.26 -4.28
#